data_a0302b68e21bf032f8456907fcaef0d9
#
_entry.id   a0302b68e21bf032f8456907fcaef0d9
#
_cell.length_a   1.000
_cell.length_b   1.000
_cell.length_c   1.000
_cell.angle_alpha   90.00
_cell.angle_beta   90.00
_cell.angle_gamma   90.00
#
_symmetry.space_group_name_H-M   'P 1'
#
loop_
_entity.id
_entity.type
_entity.pdbx_description
1 polymer ?
#
loop_
_entity_poly.entity_id
_entity_poly.type
_entity_poly.pdbx_seq_one_letter_code
_entity_poly.pdbx_strand_id
1 'polypeptide(L)'
;MFVASVTSALPLQPSFSHLGLYVKSLPSMERFYCDVLGFFVTDRLGEGDQEMVFLSRSVQEHHQLVLAPGRSATSASTLNQISFEIEALPSLIEAYQALKELNISGMQAMNHGGSWSLYLPDPEGNTVELFVKTHWYVPPHATTALDLSQPEELIRQQTQDLAQQTPGSKPWSVWRQEFQHQMDVSGKQ
;
A
#
# COMPACT_ATOMS: atom_id res chain seq x y z
N MET A 1 16.61 26.89 2.97
CA MET A 1 15.93 28.16 2.70
C MET A 1 14.46 27.82 2.45
N PHE A 2 13.62 27.94 3.49
CA PHE A 2 12.18 27.66 3.34
C PHE A 2 11.52 28.82 2.59
N VAL A 3 10.73 28.46 1.57
CA VAL A 3 9.95 29.43 0.79
C VAL A 3 9.00 30.15 1.75
N ALA A 4 8.95 31.47 1.66
CA ALA A 4 7.97 32.30 2.36
C ALA A 4 6.56 31.74 2.13
N SER A 5 5.72 31.83 3.16
CA SER A 5 4.35 31.28 3.18
C SER A 5 3.62 31.49 1.84
N VAL A 6 3.42 30.38 1.12
CA VAL A 6 2.51 30.34 -0.03
C VAL A 6 1.10 30.45 0.54
N THR A 7 0.46 31.59 0.32
CA THR A 7 -0.88 31.88 0.85
C THR A 7 -2.01 31.20 0.07
N SER A 8 -1.69 30.58 -1.07
CA SER A 8 -2.61 29.74 -1.85
C SER A 8 -1.87 28.53 -2.42
N ALA A 9 -2.55 27.40 -2.53
CA ALA A 9 -2.01 26.24 -3.24
C ALA A 9 -1.76 26.57 -4.72
N LEU A 10 -0.71 26.00 -5.30
CA LEU A 10 -0.49 26.07 -6.74
C LEU A 10 -1.70 25.47 -7.47
N PRO A 11 -2.07 25.97 -8.66
CA PRO A 11 -3.19 25.43 -9.44
C PRO A 11 -2.82 24.10 -10.12
N LEU A 12 -2.26 23.16 -9.32
CA LEU A 12 -1.84 21.85 -9.74
C LEU A 12 -2.75 20.81 -9.07
N GLN A 13 -3.12 19.80 -9.83
CA GLN A 13 -3.85 18.64 -9.34
C GLN A 13 -3.01 17.38 -9.57
N PRO A 14 -1.91 17.19 -8.81
CA PRO A 14 -1.04 16.04 -9.00
C PRO A 14 -1.76 14.76 -8.59
N SER A 15 -1.60 13.71 -9.39
CA SER A 15 -1.97 12.34 -9.05
C SER A 15 -0.72 11.52 -8.77
N PHE A 16 -0.85 10.54 -7.89
CA PHE A 16 0.23 9.58 -7.66
C PHE A 16 0.37 8.67 -8.89
N SER A 17 1.61 8.47 -9.36
CA SER A 17 1.92 7.61 -10.50
C SER A 17 2.83 6.44 -10.07
N HIS A 18 4.03 6.73 -9.61
CA HIS A 18 5.04 5.71 -9.32
C HIS A 18 5.91 6.08 -8.12
N LEU A 19 6.61 5.09 -7.59
CA LEU A 19 7.56 5.21 -6.48
C LEU A 19 8.93 4.67 -6.90
N GLY A 20 10.00 5.41 -6.59
CA GLY A 20 11.38 4.95 -6.72
C GLY A 20 11.95 4.53 -5.36
N LEU A 21 12.59 3.36 -5.32
CA LEU A 21 13.27 2.81 -4.15
C LEU A 21 14.77 2.70 -4.41
N TYR A 22 15.56 3.25 -3.51
CA TYR A 22 16.97 2.87 -3.43
C TYR A 22 17.11 1.52 -2.72
N VAL A 23 17.79 0.58 -3.38
CA VAL A 23 17.94 -0.79 -2.92
C VAL A 23 19.41 -1.16 -2.66
N LYS A 24 19.63 -2.11 -1.74
CA LYS A 24 20.94 -2.67 -1.43
C LYS A 24 21.32 -3.79 -2.43
N SER A 25 20.33 -4.61 -2.80
CA SER A 25 20.49 -5.74 -3.71
C SER A 25 19.37 -5.71 -4.75
N LEU A 26 19.66 -5.17 -5.92
CA LEU A 26 18.73 -5.12 -7.03
C LEU A 26 18.16 -6.51 -7.39
N PRO A 27 18.98 -7.59 -7.53
CA PRO A 27 18.46 -8.90 -7.89
C PRO A 27 17.53 -9.51 -6.84
N SER A 28 17.75 -9.23 -5.56
CA SER A 28 16.89 -9.75 -4.48
C SER A 28 15.53 -9.06 -4.47
N MET A 29 15.53 -7.73 -4.63
CA MET A 29 14.32 -6.92 -4.65
C MET A 29 13.51 -7.18 -5.92
N GLU A 30 14.16 -7.26 -7.08
CA GLU A 30 13.49 -7.60 -8.34
C GLU A 30 12.77 -8.94 -8.22
N ARG A 31 13.45 -9.99 -7.75
CA ARG A 31 12.84 -11.31 -7.56
C ARG A 31 11.62 -11.25 -6.63
N PHE A 32 11.72 -10.53 -5.52
CA PHE A 32 10.60 -10.40 -4.59
C PHE A 32 9.38 -9.74 -5.27
N TYR A 33 9.58 -8.59 -5.91
CA TYR A 33 8.47 -7.90 -6.56
C TYR A 33 7.92 -8.67 -7.76
N CYS A 34 8.77 -9.37 -8.53
CA CYS A 34 8.32 -10.16 -9.68
C CYS A 34 7.73 -11.51 -9.28
N ASP A 35 8.46 -12.31 -8.50
CA ASP A 35 8.09 -13.72 -8.25
C ASP A 35 7.03 -13.84 -7.13
N VAL A 36 7.07 -12.93 -6.13
CA VAL A 36 6.13 -12.97 -5.00
C VAL A 36 4.92 -12.08 -5.25
N LEU A 37 5.12 -10.84 -5.71
CA LEU A 37 4.05 -9.88 -5.91
C LEU A 37 3.54 -9.80 -7.35
N GLY A 38 4.18 -10.52 -8.29
CA GLY A 38 3.76 -10.67 -9.68
C GLY A 38 3.91 -9.41 -10.52
N PHE A 39 4.90 -8.56 -10.22
CA PHE A 39 5.26 -7.45 -11.10
C PHE A 39 6.01 -7.96 -12.33
N PHE A 40 5.97 -7.19 -13.39
CA PHE A 40 6.71 -7.44 -14.62
C PHE A 40 7.78 -6.38 -14.81
N VAL A 41 8.98 -6.78 -15.21
CA VAL A 41 10.00 -5.84 -15.68
C VAL A 41 9.53 -5.25 -17.00
N THR A 42 9.38 -3.94 -17.04
CA THR A 42 8.97 -3.21 -18.23
C THR A 42 10.16 -2.62 -18.97
N ASP A 43 11.20 -2.23 -18.22
CA ASP A 43 12.42 -1.69 -18.80
C ASP A 43 13.61 -1.78 -17.82
N ARG A 44 14.81 -1.51 -18.34
CA ARG A 44 16.06 -1.41 -17.60
C ARG A 44 16.86 -0.20 -18.11
N LEU A 45 17.53 0.50 -17.22
CA LEU A 45 18.38 1.64 -17.56
C LEU A 45 19.73 1.51 -16.86
N GLY A 46 20.82 1.70 -17.60
CA GLY A 46 22.18 1.56 -17.09
C GLY A 46 22.71 0.12 -17.20
N GLU A 47 23.88 -0.12 -16.62
CA GLU A 47 24.55 -1.42 -16.63
C GLU A 47 25.26 -1.67 -15.29
N GLY A 48 25.37 -2.94 -14.91
CA GLY A 48 26.10 -3.37 -13.71
C GLY A 48 25.56 -2.74 -12.43
N ASP A 49 26.44 -2.16 -11.62
CA ASP A 49 26.08 -1.56 -10.34
C ASP A 49 25.25 -0.25 -10.44
N GLN A 50 25.04 0.24 -11.65
CA GLN A 50 24.23 1.43 -11.93
C GLN A 50 22.91 1.09 -12.62
N GLU A 51 22.60 -0.19 -12.82
CA GLU A 51 21.37 -0.62 -13.46
C GLU A 51 20.16 -0.28 -12.57
N MET A 52 19.15 0.34 -13.18
CA MET A 52 17.81 0.52 -12.58
C MET A 52 16.81 -0.37 -13.29
N VAL A 53 15.83 -0.87 -12.53
CA VAL A 53 14.76 -1.74 -13.05
C VAL A 53 13.42 -1.07 -12.85
N PHE A 54 12.63 -1.04 -13.91
CA PHE A 54 11.28 -0.50 -13.96
C PHE A 54 10.27 -1.65 -13.91
N LEU A 55 9.31 -1.56 -13.00
CA LEU A 55 8.36 -2.64 -12.71
C LEU A 55 6.92 -2.15 -12.79
N SER A 56 6.04 -2.92 -13.42
CA SER A 56 4.61 -2.64 -13.44
C SER A 56 3.75 -3.91 -13.36
N ARG A 57 2.53 -3.75 -12.87
CA ARG A 57 1.41 -4.71 -12.96
C ARG A 57 0.24 -4.15 -13.79
N SER A 58 0.38 -2.94 -14.30
CA SER A 58 -0.67 -2.26 -15.06
C SER A 58 -0.22 -1.99 -16.48
N VAL A 59 -1.04 -2.34 -17.45
CA VAL A 59 -0.81 -1.99 -18.86
C VAL A 59 -1.00 -0.49 -19.14
N GLN A 60 -1.53 0.25 -18.18
CA GLN A 60 -1.75 1.70 -18.27
C GLN A 60 -0.53 2.49 -17.80
N GLU A 61 0.37 1.87 -17.01
CA GLU A 61 1.52 2.50 -16.41
C GLU A 61 2.79 1.81 -16.90
N HIS A 62 3.70 2.58 -17.51
CA HIS A 62 5.02 2.04 -17.88
C HIS A 62 5.73 1.46 -16.67
N HIS A 63 5.65 2.14 -15.52
CA HIS A 63 6.18 1.64 -14.26
C HIS A 63 5.38 2.18 -13.08
N GLN A 64 5.16 1.35 -12.09
CA GLN A 64 4.61 1.68 -10.79
C GLN A 64 5.70 1.72 -9.72
N LEU A 65 6.77 0.93 -9.92
CA LEU A 65 7.97 0.91 -9.08
C LEU A 65 9.23 1.07 -9.94
N VAL A 66 10.20 1.77 -9.39
CA VAL A 66 11.58 1.83 -9.90
C VAL A 66 12.51 1.35 -8.79
N LEU A 67 13.31 0.33 -9.07
CA LEU A 67 14.35 -0.13 -8.17
C LEU A 67 15.70 0.43 -8.67
N ALA A 68 16.34 1.24 -7.83
CA ALA A 68 17.62 1.87 -8.14
C ALA A 68 18.68 1.44 -7.12
N PRO A 69 19.91 1.10 -7.51
CA PRO A 69 20.98 0.81 -6.57
C PRO A 69 21.37 2.06 -5.78
N GLY A 70 22.01 1.88 -4.62
CA GLY A 70 22.59 2.99 -3.87
C GLY A 70 22.14 3.12 -2.42
N ARG A 71 21.26 2.24 -1.94
CA ARG A 71 20.93 2.17 -0.51
C ARG A 71 22.14 1.63 0.27
N SER A 72 22.62 2.38 1.26
CA SER A 72 23.68 1.89 2.15
C SER A 72 23.26 0.65 2.93
N ALA A 73 24.16 -0.30 3.13
CA ALA A 73 23.90 -1.53 3.89
C ALA A 73 23.41 -1.24 5.33
N THR A 74 23.86 -0.14 5.94
CA THR A 74 23.53 0.24 7.31
C THR A 74 22.34 1.21 7.42
N SER A 75 21.81 1.72 6.30
CA SER A 75 20.69 2.66 6.34
C SER A 75 19.39 1.96 6.71
N ALA A 76 18.66 2.55 7.67
CA ALA A 76 17.26 2.19 7.90
C ALA A 76 16.38 2.60 6.71
N SER A 77 15.22 1.96 6.57
CA SER A 77 14.19 2.46 5.65
C SER A 77 13.62 3.78 6.17
N THR A 78 13.47 4.76 5.29
CA THR A 78 12.68 5.97 5.56
C THR A 78 11.24 5.82 5.10
N LEU A 79 10.93 4.70 4.45
CA LEU A 79 9.60 4.36 3.98
C LEU A 79 8.84 3.64 5.10
N ASN A 80 7.68 4.14 5.48
CA ASN A 80 6.82 3.49 6.45
C ASN A 80 6.24 2.20 5.85
N GLN A 81 5.60 2.31 4.66
CA GLN A 81 5.04 1.17 3.94
C GLN A 81 4.81 1.49 2.47
N ILE A 82 4.71 0.43 1.65
CA ILE A 82 4.19 0.48 0.29
C ILE A 82 2.91 -0.34 0.28
N SER A 83 1.78 0.28 -0.07
CA SER A 83 0.47 -0.35 -0.02
C SER A 83 -0.06 -0.65 -1.41
N PHE A 84 -0.45 -1.91 -1.64
CA PHE A 84 -1.06 -2.38 -2.88
C PHE A 84 -2.50 -2.82 -2.60
N GLU A 85 -3.45 -2.24 -3.33
CA GLU A 85 -4.85 -2.62 -3.25
C GLU A 85 -5.10 -3.95 -3.96
N ILE A 86 -5.74 -4.88 -3.25
CA ILE A 86 -6.20 -6.17 -3.74
C ILE A 86 -7.70 -6.07 -4.00
N GLU A 87 -8.18 -6.75 -5.03
CA GLU A 87 -9.55 -6.60 -5.50
C GLU A 87 -10.62 -7.00 -4.46
N ALA A 88 -10.40 -8.12 -3.75
CA ALA A 88 -11.40 -8.68 -2.84
C ALA A 88 -10.77 -9.46 -1.68
N LEU A 89 -11.56 -9.64 -0.60
CA LEU A 89 -11.12 -10.40 0.58
C LEU A 89 -10.72 -11.85 0.26
N PRO A 90 -11.43 -12.62 -0.60
CA PRO A 90 -10.96 -13.94 -1.01
C PRO A 90 -9.54 -13.93 -1.58
N SER A 91 -9.22 -12.97 -2.45
CA SER A 91 -7.87 -12.84 -3.03
C SER A 91 -6.81 -12.50 -1.98
N LEU A 92 -7.15 -11.73 -0.95
CA LEU A 92 -6.24 -11.47 0.17
C LEU A 92 -6.00 -12.73 1.02
N ILE A 93 -7.04 -13.54 1.23
CA ILE A 93 -6.94 -14.84 1.92
C ILE A 93 -6.05 -15.80 1.12
N GLU A 94 -6.26 -15.90 -0.20
CA GLU A 94 -5.42 -16.71 -1.10
C GLU A 94 -3.96 -16.24 -1.07
N ALA A 95 -3.71 -14.94 -1.14
CA ALA A 95 -2.37 -14.38 -1.03
C ALA A 95 -1.71 -14.74 0.32
N TYR A 96 -2.46 -14.63 1.42
CA TYR A 96 -1.95 -15.03 2.75
C TYR A 96 -1.54 -16.51 2.80
N GLN A 97 -2.34 -17.42 2.23
CA GLN A 97 -2.02 -18.85 2.20
C GLN A 97 -0.77 -19.11 1.33
N ALA A 98 -0.70 -18.54 0.14
CA ALA A 98 0.46 -18.67 -0.75
C ALA A 98 1.75 -18.15 -0.10
N LEU A 99 1.70 -17.00 0.58
CA LEU A 99 2.85 -16.43 1.29
C LEU A 99 3.30 -17.30 2.47
N LYS A 100 2.37 -17.98 3.14
CA LYS A 100 2.71 -18.97 4.17
C LYS A 100 3.44 -20.19 3.58
N GLU A 101 2.99 -20.71 2.44
CA GLU A 101 3.66 -21.82 1.74
C GLU A 101 5.06 -21.44 1.28
N LEU A 102 5.28 -20.18 0.89
CA LEU A 102 6.59 -19.63 0.57
C LEU A 102 7.47 -19.37 1.82
N ASN A 103 6.96 -19.65 3.02
CA ASN A 103 7.63 -19.41 4.30
C ASN A 103 8.05 -17.93 4.51
N ILE A 104 7.28 -16.98 3.99
CA ILE A 104 7.51 -15.56 4.26
C ILE A 104 7.25 -15.31 5.76
N SER A 105 8.28 -14.91 6.48
CA SER A 105 8.20 -14.61 7.91
C SER A 105 7.84 -13.15 8.17
N GLY A 106 7.38 -12.85 9.39
CA GLY A 106 7.09 -11.46 9.80
C GLY A 106 5.77 -10.90 9.28
N MET A 107 4.90 -11.73 8.72
CA MET A 107 3.57 -11.32 8.30
C MET A 107 2.68 -10.95 9.48
N GLN A 108 1.91 -9.87 9.32
CA GLN A 108 0.92 -9.42 10.29
C GLN A 108 -0.35 -9.00 9.56
N ALA A 109 -1.49 -9.55 9.96
CA ALA A 109 -2.77 -9.16 9.40
C ALA A 109 -3.57 -8.30 10.38
N MET A 110 -4.19 -7.22 9.88
CA MET A 110 -4.90 -6.22 10.67
C MET A 110 -6.25 -5.89 10.02
N ASN A 111 -7.27 -5.74 10.88
CA ASN A 111 -8.56 -5.20 10.50
C ASN A 111 -8.65 -3.75 10.96
N HIS A 112 -8.65 -2.83 10.02
CA HIS A 112 -8.77 -1.39 10.27
C HIS A 112 -10.24 -0.91 10.19
N GLY A 113 -11.19 -1.83 10.06
CA GLY A 113 -12.58 -1.51 9.79
C GLY A 113 -12.81 -0.97 8.37
N GLY A 114 -12.03 0.01 7.96
CA GLY A 114 -12.05 0.57 6.59
C GLY A 114 -11.27 -0.24 5.56
N SER A 115 -10.41 -1.13 6.01
CA SER A 115 -9.65 -2.08 5.17
C SER A 115 -9.28 -3.33 5.97
N TRP A 116 -9.02 -4.41 5.25
CA TRP A 116 -8.31 -5.59 5.71
C TRP A 116 -6.90 -5.54 5.12
N SER A 117 -5.89 -5.63 5.95
CA SER A 117 -4.50 -5.46 5.54
C SER A 117 -3.65 -6.65 5.96
N LEU A 118 -2.77 -7.08 5.07
CA LEU A 118 -1.71 -8.04 5.33
C LEU A 118 -0.38 -7.34 5.10
N TYR A 119 0.39 -7.20 6.16
CA TYR A 119 1.73 -6.62 6.14
C TYR A 119 2.78 -7.72 6.04
N LEU A 120 3.79 -7.52 5.23
CA LEU A 120 4.95 -8.40 5.10
C LEU A 120 6.21 -7.58 4.81
N PRO A 121 7.40 -8.03 5.24
CA PRO A 121 8.65 -7.38 4.87
C PRO A 121 9.07 -7.77 3.45
N ASP A 122 9.63 -6.82 2.69
CA ASP A 122 10.43 -7.15 1.54
C ASP A 122 11.84 -7.64 1.97
N PRO A 123 12.71 -8.11 1.05
CA PRO A 123 14.05 -8.61 1.41
C PRO A 123 14.95 -7.60 2.12
N GLU A 124 14.64 -6.31 2.03
CA GLU A 124 15.42 -5.24 2.67
C GLU A 124 14.74 -4.63 3.90
N GLY A 125 13.63 -5.26 4.34
CA GLY A 125 12.89 -4.87 5.53
C GLY A 125 11.99 -3.64 5.33
N ASN A 126 11.66 -3.25 4.10
CA ASN A 126 10.60 -2.29 3.89
C ASN A 126 9.26 -3.01 4.09
N THR A 127 8.30 -2.34 4.73
CA THR A 127 6.96 -2.89 4.89
C THR A 127 6.18 -2.82 3.59
N VAL A 128 5.69 -3.95 3.14
CA VAL A 128 4.69 -4.06 2.07
C VAL A 128 3.34 -4.35 2.71
N GLU A 129 2.32 -3.65 2.26
CA GLU A 129 0.94 -3.88 2.66
C GLU A 129 0.13 -4.34 1.45
N LEU A 130 -0.55 -5.48 1.56
CA LEU A 130 -1.61 -5.91 0.66
C LEU A 130 -2.94 -5.64 1.37
N PHE A 131 -3.81 -4.83 0.78
CA PHE A 131 -5.05 -4.46 1.46
C PHE A 131 -6.27 -4.49 0.56
N VAL A 132 -7.41 -4.72 1.18
CA VAL A 132 -8.73 -4.66 0.56
C VAL A 132 -9.57 -3.62 1.27
N LYS A 133 -10.17 -2.70 0.54
CA LYS A 133 -11.14 -1.74 1.11
C LYS A 133 -12.43 -2.44 1.52
N THR A 134 -12.99 -2.03 2.65
CA THR A 134 -14.32 -2.43 3.08
C THR A 134 -15.38 -1.44 2.58
N HIS A 135 -16.63 -1.64 2.98
CA HIS A 135 -17.70 -0.67 2.71
C HIS A 135 -17.70 0.52 3.66
N TRP A 136 -16.85 0.49 4.69
CA TRP A 136 -16.86 1.43 5.79
C TRP A 136 -15.65 2.37 5.73
N TYR A 137 -15.89 3.64 6.02
CA TYR A 137 -14.89 4.50 6.63
C TYR A 137 -14.95 4.27 8.13
N VAL A 138 -13.82 3.93 8.72
CA VAL A 138 -13.64 3.80 10.17
C VAL A 138 -12.47 4.68 10.59
N PRO A 139 -12.60 5.48 11.66
CA PRO A 139 -11.49 6.30 12.12
C PRO A 139 -10.23 5.47 12.42
N PRO A 140 -9.01 5.96 12.08
CA PRO A 140 -7.78 5.16 12.08
C PRO A 140 -7.36 4.55 13.43
N HIS A 141 -7.92 5.02 14.54
CA HIS A 141 -7.61 4.49 15.88
C HIS A 141 -8.28 3.14 16.18
N ALA A 142 -9.28 2.76 15.41
CA ALA A 142 -9.99 1.49 15.58
C ALA A 142 -9.34 0.40 14.73
N THR A 143 -8.39 -0.32 15.32
CA THR A 143 -7.66 -1.40 14.66
C THR A 143 -7.66 -2.64 15.53
N THR A 144 -7.93 -3.81 14.94
CA THR A 144 -7.90 -5.11 15.62
C THR A 144 -7.05 -6.11 14.85
N ALA A 145 -6.59 -7.18 15.51
CA ALA A 145 -5.94 -8.28 14.82
C ALA A 145 -6.93 -8.94 13.84
N LEU A 146 -6.42 -9.39 12.71
CA LEU A 146 -7.17 -10.10 11.68
C LEU A 146 -6.64 -11.52 11.54
N ASP A 147 -7.52 -12.50 11.61
CA ASP A 147 -7.20 -13.89 11.32
C ASP A 147 -7.73 -14.27 9.93
N LEU A 148 -6.83 -14.26 8.94
CA LEU A 148 -7.15 -14.64 7.55
C LEU A 148 -7.34 -16.15 7.34
N SER A 149 -7.24 -16.97 8.39
CA SER A 149 -7.60 -18.40 8.33
C SER A 149 -9.08 -18.68 8.64
N GLN A 150 -9.80 -17.66 9.10
CA GLN A 150 -11.23 -17.76 9.39
C GLN A 150 -12.07 -17.71 8.10
N PRO A 151 -13.32 -18.20 8.16
CA PRO A 151 -14.29 -18.02 7.08
C PRO A 151 -14.52 -16.55 6.76
N GLU A 152 -14.66 -16.24 5.46
CA GLU A 152 -14.87 -14.88 4.97
C GLU A 152 -16.04 -14.18 5.66
N GLU A 153 -17.14 -14.87 5.85
CA GLU A 153 -18.35 -14.34 6.48
C GLU A 153 -18.08 -13.86 7.90
N LEU A 154 -17.26 -14.60 8.64
CA LEU A 154 -16.89 -14.22 10.00
C LEU A 154 -16.01 -12.99 10.03
N ILE A 155 -15.05 -12.89 9.13
CA ILE A 155 -14.19 -11.69 8.97
C ILE A 155 -15.07 -10.46 8.64
N ARG A 156 -16.01 -10.60 7.72
CA ARG A 156 -16.95 -9.52 7.36
C ARG A 156 -17.83 -9.10 8.53
N GLN A 157 -18.35 -10.07 9.29
CA GLN A 157 -19.16 -9.80 10.47
C GLN A 157 -18.37 -9.03 11.54
N GLN A 158 -17.17 -9.51 11.87
CA GLN A 158 -16.26 -8.84 12.82
C GLN A 158 -15.96 -7.39 12.40
N THR A 159 -15.79 -7.15 11.10
CA THR A 159 -15.56 -5.81 10.58
C THR A 159 -16.80 -4.91 10.68
N GLN A 160 -17.97 -5.46 10.42
CA GLN A 160 -19.22 -4.74 10.61
C GLN A 160 -19.44 -4.36 12.07
N ASP A 161 -19.19 -5.28 12.99
CA ASP A 161 -19.29 -5.04 14.42
C ASP A 161 -18.30 -3.95 14.87
N LEU A 162 -17.06 -4.00 14.38
CA LEU A 162 -16.05 -2.97 14.64
C LEU A 162 -16.52 -1.60 14.15
N ALA A 163 -17.05 -1.51 12.93
CA ALA A 163 -17.54 -0.27 12.37
C ALA A 163 -18.73 0.28 13.16
N GLN A 164 -19.69 -0.57 13.56
CA GLN A 164 -20.86 -0.17 14.34
C GLN A 164 -20.50 0.32 15.75
N GLN A 165 -19.45 -0.26 16.36
CA GLN A 165 -19.00 0.09 17.71
C GLN A 165 -18.04 1.29 17.72
N THR A 166 -17.52 1.71 16.57
CA THR A 166 -16.55 2.82 16.50
C THR A 166 -17.26 4.14 16.17
N PRO A 167 -17.30 5.09 17.10
CA PRO A 167 -17.87 6.41 16.85
C PRO A 167 -17.19 7.11 15.67
N GLY A 168 -17.99 7.71 14.79
CA GLY A 168 -17.50 8.39 13.59
C GLY A 168 -17.37 7.49 12.37
N SER A 169 -17.62 6.19 12.49
CA SER A 169 -17.72 5.29 11.34
C SER A 169 -18.94 5.64 10.47
N LYS A 170 -18.78 5.48 9.17
CA LYS A 170 -19.83 5.75 8.18
C LYS A 170 -19.55 4.98 6.89
N PRO A 171 -20.53 4.80 5.99
CA PRO A 171 -20.25 4.27 4.64
C PRO A 171 -19.24 5.13 3.89
N TRP A 172 -18.38 4.51 3.09
CA TRP A 172 -17.41 5.25 2.24
C TRP A 172 -18.08 6.26 1.30
N SER A 173 -19.30 5.99 0.84
CA SER A 173 -20.06 6.93 0.01
C SER A 173 -20.33 8.25 0.72
N VAL A 174 -20.69 8.19 2.00
CA VAL A 174 -20.92 9.38 2.84
C VAL A 174 -19.63 10.14 3.07
N TRP A 175 -18.55 9.42 3.45
CA TRP A 175 -17.23 10.04 3.66
C TRP A 175 -16.73 10.77 2.42
N ARG A 176 -16.88 10.14 1.23
CA ARG A 176 -16.44 10.75 -0.04
C ARG A 176 -17.20 12.03 -0.37
N GLN A 177 -18.52 12.07 -0.10
CA GLN A 177 -19.33 13.27 -0.30
C GLN A 177 -18.89 14.41 0.62
N GLU A 178 -18.66 14.10 1.89
CA GLU A 178 -18.17 15.09 2.86
C GLU A 178 -16.78 15.61 2.49
N PHE A 179 -15.88 14.73 2.08
CA PHE A 179 -14.52 15.10 1.67
C PHE A 179 -14.51 15.91 0.38
N GLN A 180 -15.34 15.53 -0.61
CA GLN A 180 -15.50 16.32 -1.84
C GLN A 180 -15.99 17.73 -1.52
N HIS A 181 -17.01 17.87 -0.68
CA HIS A 181 -17.49 19.16 -0.25
C HIS A 181 -16.39 19.99 0.44
N GLN A 182 -15.58 19.36 1.27
CA GLN A 182 -14.46 20.01 1.95
C GLN A 182 -13.40 20.53 0.97
N MET A 183 -13.06 19.75 -0.07
CA MET A 183 -12.14 20.17 -1.14
C MET A 183 -12.72 21.34 -1.94
N ASP A 184 -14.02 21.30 -2.28
CA ASP A 184 -14.69 22.33 -3.06
C ASP A 184 -14.75 23.68 -2.31
N VAL A 185 -14.92 23.64 -1.00
CA VAL A 185 -14.93 24.85 -0.15
C VAL A 185 -13.52 25.40 0.01
N SER A 186 -12.51 24.53 0.22
CA SER A 186 -11.10 24.94 0.39
C SER A 186 -10.46 25.39 -0.90
N GLY A 187 -10.89 24.89 -2.04
CA GLY A 187 -10.37 25.32 -3.37
C GLY A 187 -10.95 26.64 -3.87
N LYS A 188 -11.91 27.24 -3.14
CA LYS A 188 -12.52 28.54 -3.47
C LYS A 188 -11.94 29.71 -2.67
N GLN A 189 -10.96 29.45 -1.80
CA GLN A 189 -10.20 30.49 -1.07
C GLN A 189 -8.86 30.77 -1.77
#